data_c7a939547540bcde39d5a5ca45b657a5
#
_entry.id   c7a939547540bcde39d5a5ca45b657a5
#
_cell.length_a   1.000
_cell.length_b   1.000
_cell.length_c   1.000
_cell.angle_alpha   90.00
_cell.angle_beta   90.00
_cell.angle_gamma   90.00
#
_symmetry.space_group_name_H-M   'P 1'
#
loop_
_entity.id
_entity.type
_entity.pdbx_description
1 polymer ?
#
loop_
_entity_poly.entity_id
_entity_poly.type
_entity_poly.pdbx_seq_one_letter_code
_entity_poly.pdbx_strand_id
1 'polypeptide(L)'
;MKTIIISFFLFATFSLTQNVSDYRPISTYSIVALDEKTGELGVAVQSHWFSVGSLVPWVKAGVGAIATQSFVKVDYGPDGLILMENGMSAEAALKILIEKDEAEAVRQVAMIDINGNVAAHTGSRCLDFANHVVGKNYSVQANMMENSTVPMAMARAFENYTGDLADKMMAALEAAENEGGDIRGKQSAAMVIMSGNPTGVNWKDTKMNLRIEDHPNPIKELKRLIRIHRAYQHANKGDYYLELNQIDNAINEYTKASQYYPENPELPYWLAVALANKNLISDALPIFKSVFQENPNLKKMTPRLIKNGLLIIDEKVLNKIMMQ
;
A
#
# COMPACT_ATOMS: atom_id res chain seq x y z
N MET A 1 66.82 -10.32 52.82
CA MET A 1 65.61 -10.80 52.09
C MET A 1 64.86 -9.59 51.64
N LYS A 2 64.80 -9.30 50.29
CA LYS A 2 64.03 -8.20 49.71
C LYS A 2 62.79 -8.81 49.10
N THR A 3 61.64 -8.49 49.65
CA THR A 3 60.34 -8.96 49.14
C THR A 3 59.87 -8.06 47.96
N ILE A 4 59.82 -8.61 46.78
CA ILE A 4 59.26 -7.94 45.57
C ILE A 4 57.77 -8.17 45.56
N ILE A 5 56.97 -7.09 45.69
CA ILE A 5 55.50 -7.10 45.48
C ILE A 5 55.26 -6.82 43.99
N ILE A 6 54.79 -7.84 43.27
CA ILE A 6 54.34 -7.69 41.89
C ILE A 6 52.83 -7.34 41.95
N SER A 7 52.48 -6.09 41.65
CA SER A 7 51.12 -5.65 41.46
C SER A 7 50.66 -6.04 40.05
N PHE A 8 49.71 -6.97 39.97
CA PHE A 8 48.98 -7.28 38.74
C PHE A 8 47.90 -6.22 38.50
N PHE A 9 48.10 -5.34 37.52
CA PHE A 9 47.03 -4.50 36.99
C PHE A 9 46.18 -5.32 36.02
N LEU A 10 44.96 -5.67 36.44
CA LEU A 10 43.97 -6.24 35.58
C LEU A 10 43.37 -5.11 34.68
N PHE A 11 43.83 -5.01 33.45
CA PHE A 11 43.13 -4.21 32.44
C PHE A 11 41.87 -4.93 32.03
N ALA A 12 40.73 -4.53 32.59
CA ALA A 12 39.39 -4.89 32.06
C ALA A 12 39.19 -4.15 30.74
N THR A 13 39.44 -4.83 29.62
CA THR A 13 39.00 -4.35 28.32
C THR A 13 37.47 -4.47 28.27
N PHE A 14 36.77 -3.38 28.48
CA PHE A 14 35.36 -3.27 28.08
C PHE A 14 35.32 -3.34 26.55
N SER A 15 35.07 -4.54 26.03
CA SER A 15 34.58 -4.68 24.66
C SER A 15 33.22 -4.05 24.62
N LEU A 16 33.12 -2.81 24.14
CA LEU A 16 31.91 -2.24 23.62
C LEU A 16 31.52 -3.09 22.39
N THR A 17 30.71 -4.13 22.61
CA THR A 17 29.96 -4.75 21.54
C THR A 17 29.00 -3.67 21.06
N GLN A 18 29.41 -2.89 20.07
CA GLN A 18 28.44 -2.18 19.23
C GLN A 18 27.54 -3.27 18.66
N ASN A 19 26.30 -3.27 19.08
CA ASN A 19 25.23 -3.94 18.32
C ASN A 19 25.13 -3.21 16.98
N VAL A 20 25.96 -3.61 16.04
CA VAL A 20 25.78 -3.29 14.63
C VAL A 20 24.44 -3.96 14.30
N SER A 21 23.41 -3.17 14.01
CA SER A 21 22.13 -3.73 13.58
C SER A 21 22.42 -4.68 12.43
N ASP A 22 21.97 -5.94 12.53
CA ASP A 22 22.17 -7.00 11.55
C ASP A 22 21.49 -6.68 10.18
N TYR A 23 20.94 -5.48 10.02
CA TYR A 23 20.25 -5.04 8.83
C TYR A 23 21.20 -4.33 7.87
N ARG A 24 21.27 -4.86 6.65
CA ARG A 24 21.88 -4.17 5.51
C ARG A 24 21.07 -2.91 5.18
N PRO A 25 21.69 -1.87 4.57
CA PRO A 25 20.96 -0.68 4.17
C PRO A 25 19.84 -1.04 3.18
N ILE A 26 18.61 -0.66 3.50
CA ILE A 26 17.46 -0.79 2.63
C ILE A 26 17.39 0.48 1.79
N SER A 27 18.04 0.43 0.61
CA SER A 27 17.92 1.48 -0.39
C SER A 27 16.47 1.52 -0.87
N THR A 28 15.91 2.71 -0.96
CA THR A 28 14.46 2.83 -1.07
C THR A 28 14.09 4.21 -1.55
N TYR A 29 13.01 4.31 -2.31
CA TYR A 29 12.26 5.53 -2.45
C TYR A 29 10.82 5.33 -1.98
N SER A 30 10.30 6.30 -1.27
CA SER A 30 8.97 6.22 -0.67
C SER A 30 8.29 7.59 -0.60
N ILE A 31 6.99 7.56 -0.32
CA ILE A 31 6.17 8.73 -0.08
C ILE A 31 5.25 8.47 1.11
N VAL A 32 5.11 9.46 2.01
CA VAL A 32 4.03 9.55 2.98
C VAL A 32 3.12 10.69 2.56
N ALA A 33 1.79 10.51 2.61
CA ALA A 33 0.86 11.54 2.17
C ALA A 33 -0.49 11.50 2.88
N LEU A 34 -1.14 12.66 2.94
CA LEU A 34 -2.51 12.88 3.40
C LEU A 34 -3.32 13.48 2.24
N ASP A 35 -4.47 12.91 1.93
CA ASP A 35 -5.47 13.57 1.10
C ASP A 35 -6.36 14.47 1.97
N GLU A 36 -6.20 15.78 1.81
CA GLU A 36 -6.92 16.79 2.60
C GLU A 36 -8.46 16.73 2.42
N LYS A 37 -8.94 16.20 1.29
CA LYS A 37 -10.38 16.11 0.98
C LYS A 37 -11.05 14.92 1.63
N THR A 38 -10.37 13.79 1.64
CA THR A 38 -10.90 12.51 2.15
C THR A 38 -10.40 12.18 3.55
N GLY A 39 -9.32 12.85 4.02
CA GLY A 39 -8.61 12.54 5.25
C GLY A 39 -7.81 11.23 5.16
N GLU A 40 -7.73 10.59 4.00
CA GLU A 40 -6.98 9.34 3.81
C GLU A 40 -5.48 9.58 4.00
N LEU A 41 -4.85 8.70 4.76
CA LEU A 41 -3.42 8.67 5.00
C LEU A 41 -2.79 7.48 4.29
N GLY A 42 -1.63 7.69 3.66
CA GLY A 42 -0.98 6.62 2.93
C GLY A 42 0.54 6.64 2.95
N VAL A 43 1.11 5.47 2.72
CA VAL A 43 2.54 5.25 2.41
C VAL A 43 2.65 4.39 1.18
N ALA A 44 3.52 4.78 0.25
CA ALA A 44 3.92 3.92 -0.86
C ALA A 44 5.45 3.85 -0.95
N VAL A 45 5.98 2.69 -1.35
CA VAL A 45 7.41 2.40 -1.30
C VAL A 45 7.84 1.40 -2.37
N GLN A 46 9.06 1.56 -2.88
CA GLN A 46 9.79 0.57 -3.67
C GLN A 46 11.22 0.43 -3.16
N SER A 47 11.77 -0.77 -3.27
CA SER A 47 13.15 -1.06 -2.89
C SER A 47 13.72 -2.25 -3.66
N HIS A 48 15.05 -2.26 -3.83
CA HIS A 48 15.80 -3.48 -4.15
C HIS A 48 16.07 -4.28 -2.87
N TRP A 49 14.99 -4.63 -2.19
CA TRP A 49 14.98 -5.41 -0.95
C TRP A 49 13.79 -6.36 -0.95
N PHE A 50 13.95 -7.57 -0.43
CA PHE A 50 12.85 -8.51 -0.29
C PHE A 50 11.82 -8.00 0.72
N SER A 51 10.53 -7.98 0.31
CA SER A 51 9.40 -7.71 1.22
C SER A 51 9.48 -6.35 1.96
N VAL A 52 9.84 -5.27 1.24
CA VAL A 52 9.96 -3.92 1.79
C VAL A 52 8.70 -3.45 2.53
N GLY A 53 7.54 -3.91 2.09
CA GLY A 53 6.24 -3.57 2.66
C GLY A 53 6.03 -4.08 4.10
N SER A 54 6.90 -4.95 4.62
CA SER A 54 6.84 -5.41 6.01
C SER A 54 7.60 -4.51 6.99
N LEU A 55 8.45 -3.61 6.49
CA LEU A 55 9.41 -2.87 7.29
C LEU A 55 9.21 -1.35 7.21
N VAL A 56 8.94 -0.84 6.00
CA VAL A 56 8.96 0.61 5.72
C VAL A 56 7.64 1.32 6.01
N PRO A 57 6.46 0.85 5.53
CA PRO A 57 5.21 1.58 5.66
C PRO A 57 4.50 1.31 6.99
N TRP A 58 4.13 2.39 7.67
CA TRP A 58 3.35 2.37 8.91
C TRP A 58 2.26 3.41 8.81
N VAL A 59 1.00 2.99 8.92
CA VAL A 59 -0.15 3.90 8.80
C VAL A 59 -1.21 3.53 9.83
N LYS A 60 -1.77 4.55 10.47
CA LYS A 60 -2.91 4.39 11.38
C LYS A 60 -3.98 5.43 11.05
N ALA A 61 -5.20 4.94 10.80
CA ALA A 61 -6.35 5.79 10.48
C ALA A 61 -6.59 6.83 11.59
N GLY A 62 -6.79 8.09 11.19
CA GLY A 62 -7.03 9.19 12.12
C GLY A 62 -5.82 9.63 12.95
N VAL A 63 -4.62 9.08 12.70
CA VAL A 63 -3.39 9.39 13.44
C VAL A 63 -2.29 9.91 12.52
N GLY A 64 -1.79 9.09 11.61
CA GLY A 64 -0.67 9.50 10.77
C GLY A 64 -0.13 8.37 9.90
N ALA A 65 0.91 8.70 9.11
CA ALA A 65 1.64 7.79 8.25
C ALA A 65 3.14 8.01 8.37
N ILE A 66 3.92 6.93 8.36
CA ILE A 66 5.37 6.94 8.56
C ILE A 66 6.03 6.01 7.56
N ALA A 67 7.14 6.47 6.96
CA ALA A 67 8.06 5.63 6.22
C ALA A 67 9.44 5.66 6.90
N THR A 68 9.97 4.50 7.30
CA THR A 68 11.33 4.36 7.87
C THR A 68 12.17 3.47 6.97
N GLN A 69 13.33 3.97 6.54
CA GLN A 69 14.16 3.33 5.52
C GLN A 69 15.67 3.64 5.69
N SER A 70 16.51 3.27 4.72
CA SER A 70 17.97 3.27 4.77
C SER A 70 18.46 2.17 5.72
N PHE A 71 19.31 2.43 6.70
CA PHE A 71 19.50 1.47 7.79
C PHE A 71 18.28 1.52 8.68
N VAL A 72 17.30 0.68 8.35
CA VAL A 72 15.98 0.70 8.98
C VAL A 72 16.08 0.47 10.48
N LYS A 73 15.42 1.35 11.23
CA LYS A 73 15.00 1.08 12.60
C LYS A 73 13.46 1.05 12.60
N VAL A 74 12.92 -0.14 12.70
CA VAL A 74 11.47 -0.40 12.58
C VAL A 74 10.67 0.37 13.63
N ASP A 75 11.23 0.54 14.83
CA ASP A 75 10.60 1.22 15.97
C ASP A 75 10.10 2.64 15.65
N TYR A 76 10.73 3.35 14.69
CA TYR A 76 10.23 4.67 14.25
C TYR A 76 8.76 4.63 13.79
N GLY A 77 8.32 3.50 13.21
CA GLY A 77 6.95 3.31 12.77
C GLY A 77 5.95 3.26 13.93
N PRO A 78 5.94 2.20 14.75
CA PRO A 78 4.99 2.05 15.85
C PRO A 78 5.14 3.15 16.92
N ASP A 79 6.36 3.52 17.32
CA ASP A 79 6.58 4.53 18.35
C ASP A 79 6.15 5.92 17.87
N GLY A 80 6.44 6.27 16.60
CA GLY A 80 5.99 7.52 16.00
C GLY A 80 4.48 7.63 15.94
N LEU A 81 3.79 6.55 15.54
CA LEU A 81 2.32 6.50 15.56
C LEU A 81 1.77 6.66 16.98
N ILE A 82 2.39 6.04 17.99
CA ILE A 82 1.99 6.20 19.40
C ILE A 82 2.15 7.65 19.86
N LEU A 83 3.26 8.31 19.52
CA LEU A 83 3.50 9.71 19.87
C LEU A 83 2.46 10.63 19.21
N MET A 84 2.16 10.43 17.92
CA MET A 84 1.15 11.22 17.20
C MET A 84 -0.27 10.93 17.72
N GLU A 85 -0.60 9.69 18.07
CA GLU A 85 -1.88 9.33 18.70
C GLU A 85 -2.09 10.02 20.07
N ASN A 86 -0.99 10.26 20.79
CA ASN A 86 -0.99 11.00 22.05
C ASN A 86 -1.00 12.55 21.86
N GLY A 87 -1.26 13.02 20.62
CA GLY A 87 -1.47 14.43 20.31
C GLY A 87 -0.20 15.21 19.93
N MET A 88 0.94 14.54 19.70
CA MET A 88 2.13 15.22 19.19
C MET A 88 2.02 15.45 17.69
N SER A 89 2.59 16.54 17.18
CA SER A 89 2.76 16.73 15.74
C SER A 89 3.83 15.78 15.19
N ALA A 90 3.79 15.53 13.87
CA ALA A 90 4.79 14.69 13.19
C ALA A 90 6.23 15.19 13.45
N GLU A 91 6.44 16.53 13.48
CA GLU A 91 7.76 17.13 13.76
C GLU A 91 8.23 16.84 15.20
N ALA A 92 7.33 17.00 16.19
CA ALA A 92 7.67 16.75 17.58
C ALA A 92 7.97 15.24 17.81
N ALA A 93 7.17 14.35 17.21
CA ALA A 93 7.36 12.91 17.29
C ALA A 93 8.70 12.49 16.67
N LEU A 94 8.99 12.95 15.45
CA LEU A 94 10.23 12.63 14.75
C LEU A 94 11.45 13.15 15.54
N LYS A 95 11.41 14.39 16.04
CA LYS A 95 12.48 14.97 16.83
C LYS A 95 12.83 14.13 18.05
N ILE A 96 11.83 13.70 18.83
CA ILE A 96 12.04 12.87 20.03
C ILE A 96 12.69 11.53 19.68
N LEU A 97 12.29 10.92 18.56
CA LEU A 97 12.83 9.61 18.16
C LEU A 97 14.26 9.73 17.61
N ILE A 98 14.59 10.78 16.87
CA ILE A 98 15.93 11.08 16.38
C ILE A 98 16.89 11.36 17.54
N GLU A 99 16.49 12.18 18.51
CA GLU A 99 17.32 12.53 19.69
C GLU A 99 17.69 11.30 20.55
N LYS A 100 16.90 10.22 20.48
CA LYS A 100 17.13 8.95 21.18
C LYS A 100 17.90 7.92 20.36
N ASP A 101 18.18 8.17 19.09
CA ASP A 101 18.85 7.21 18.21
C ASP A 101 20.32 7.61 17.94
N GLU A 102 21.25 6.99 18.62
CA GLU A 102 22.70 7.23 18.44
C GLU A 102 23.17 6.97 16.99
N ALA A 103 22.39 6.22 16.20
CA ALA A 103 22.67 5.92 14.80
C ALA A 103 21.81 6.74 13.82
N GLU A 104 21.24 7.87 14.24
CA GLU A 104 20.36 8.73 13.41
C GLU A 104 21.00 9.13 12.07
N ALA A 105 22.32 9.28 12.06
CA ALA A 105 23.08 9.67 10.86
C ALA A 105 22.94 8.71 9.68
N VAL A 106 22.51 7.45 9.90
CA VAL A 106 22.26 6.46 8.84
C VAL A 106 20.78 6.19 8.61
N ARG A 107 19.87 6.92 9.28
CA ARG A 107 18.41 6.73 9.14
C ARG A 107 17.83 7.67 8.09
N GLN A 108 16.76 7.20 7.45
CA GLN A 108 15.91 8.07 6.65
C GLN A 108 14.45 7.80 7.03
N VAL A 109 13.76 8.82 7.54
CA VAL A 109 12.41 8.69 8.10
C VAL A 109 11.57 9.88 7.65
N ALA A 110 10.32 9.63 7.27
CA ALA A 110 9.33 10.67 7.07
C ALA A 110 8.05 10.34 7.83
N MET A 111 7.42 11.36 8.40
CA MET A 111 6.19 11.28 9.16
C MET A 111 5.22 12.35 8.70
N ILE A 112 3.94 12.01 8.67
CA ILE A 112 2.83 12.96 8.49
C ILE A 112 1.74 12.64 9.49
N ASP A 113 1.19 13.65 10.16
CA ASP A 113 0.04 13.47 11.04
C ASP A 113 -1.29 13.79 10.33
N ILE A 114 -2.40 13.52 11.01
CA ILE A 114 -3.75 13.76 10.48
C ILE A 114 -4.07 15.24 10.22
N ASN A 115 -3.32 16.15 10.81
CA ASN A 115 -3.47 17.60 10.61
C ASN A 115 -2.65 18.11 9.41
N GLY A 116 -1.89 17.24 8.75
CA GLY A 116 -1.05 17.57 7.60
C GLY A 116 0.31 18.16 7.99
N ASN A 117 0.72 18.12 9.27
CA ASN A 117 2.09 18.43 9.65
C ASN A 117 3.01 17.34 9.14
N VAL A 118 4.11 17.72 8.49
CA VAL A 118 5.04 16.80 7.83
C VAL A 118 6.45 17.03 8.35
N ALA A 119 7.14 15.96 8.68
CA ALA A 119 8.54 16.00 9.03
C ALA A 119 9.33 14.89 8.33
N ALA A 120 10.56 15.19 7.92
CA ALA A 120 11.46 14.21 7.32
C ALA A 120 12.88 14.39 7.83
N HIS A 121 13.59 13.28 7.98
CA HIS A 121 14.99 13.20 8.32
C HIS A 121 15.72 12.36 7.29
N THR A 122 16.82 12.90 6.76
CA THR A 122 17.82 12.14 5.98
C THR A 122 19.16 12.32 6.67
N GLY A 123 19.62 11.28 7.33
CA GLY A 123 20.86 11.30 8.07
C GLY A 123 22.07 11.54 7.17
N SER A 124 23.10 12.21 7.70
CA SER A 124 24.30 12.64 6.98
C SER A 124 25.15 11.51 6.40
N ARG A 125 24.91 10.27 6.83
CA ARG A 125 25.60 9.04 6.40
C ARG A 125 24.69 8.09 5.62
N CYS A 126 23.51 8.55 5.17
CA CYS A 126 22.73 7.83 4.17
C CYS A 126 23.51 7.75 2.87
N LEU A 127 23.44 6.61 2.17
CA LEU A 127 24.18 6.40 0.94
C LEU A 127 23.66 7.30 -0.20
N ASP A 128 24.58 7.87 -0.97
CA ASP A 128 24.32 8.75 -2.12
C ASP A 128 23.48 8.03 -3.22
N PHE A 129 22.62 8.65 -3.94
CA PHE A 129 22.07 9.98 -3.69
C PHE A 129 20.90 9.86 -2.71
N ALA A 130 21.01 10.53 -1.55
CA ALA A 130 20.00 10.50 -0.50
C ALA A 130 19.48 11.92 -0.26
N ASN A 131 18.15 12.09 -0.30
CA ASN A 131 17.49 13.35 0.00
C ASN A 131 15.98 13.13 0.23
N HIS A 132 15.29 14.18 0.69
CA HIS A 132 13.83 14.25 0.78
C HIS A 132 13.31 15.60 0.28
N VAL A 133 12.04 15.63 -0.08
CA VAL A 133 11.28 16.86 -0.38
C VAL A 133 10.01 16.83 0.45
N VAL A 134 9.84 17.85 1.29
CA VAL A 134 8.61 18.07 2.05
C VAL A 134 7.74 19.07 1.30
N GLY A 135 6.50 18.69 1.03
CA GLY A 135 5.50 19.54 0.42
C GLY A 135 4.24 19.63 1.29
N LYS A 136 3.19 20.28 0.77
CA LYS A 136 1.92 20.38 1.49
C LYS A 136 1.26 19.00 1.57
N ASN A 137 1.10 18.48 2.79
CA ASN A 137 0.46 17.19 3.08
C ASN A 137 1.20 15.97 2.50
N TYR A 138 2.51 16.04 2.24
CA TYR A 138 3.31 14.88 1.83
C TYR A 138 4.80 15.09 2.08
N SER A 139 5.53 13.98 2.14
CA SER A 139 6.98 13.93 1.97
C SER A 139 7.35 12.79 1.05
N VAL A 140 8.28 13.05 0.12
CA VAL A 140 8.98 12.03 -0.66
C VAL A 140 10.42 11.95 -0.21
N GLN A 141 10.97 10.76 -0.10
CA GLN A 141 12.33 10.51 0.33
C GLN A 141 12.93 9.36 -0.45
N ALA A 142 14.23 9.46 -0.71
CA ALA A 142 14.97 8.43 -1.42
C ALA A 142 16.43 8.38 -0.91
N ASN A 143 17.03 7.20 -0.97
CA ASN A 143 18.44 6.97 -0.65
C ASN A 143 19.02 5.91 -1.56
N MET A 144 20.32 5.99 -1.86
CA MET A 144 21.06 5.08 -2.75
C MET A 144 20.44 5.04 -4.16
N MET A 145 20.09 6.21 -4.67
CA MET A 145 19.49 6.34 -6.01
C MET A 145 20.56 6.38 -7.10
N GLU A 146 20.13 6.17 -8.36
CA GLU A 146 21.00 6.35 -9.53
C GLU A 146 21.47 7.80 -9.68
N ASN A 147 20.62 8.78 -9.30
CA ASN A 147 20.93 10.20 -9.36
C ASN A 147 20.13 11.02 -8.30
N SER A 148 20.54 12.29 -8.14
CA SER A 148 19.98 13.22 -7.14
C SER A 148 18.61 13.79 -7.48
N THR A 149 18.10 13.59 -8.69
CA THR A 149 16.84 14.20 -9.17
C THR A 149 15.60 13.43 -8.73
N VAL A 150 15.76 12.19 -8.27
CA VAL A 150 14.67 11.28 -7.90
C VAL A 150 13.64 11.90 -6.94
N PRO A 151 14.00 12.48 -5.77
CA PRO A 151 12.99 13.04 -4.86
C PRO A 151 12.21 14.21 -5.48
N MET A 152 12.88 15.06 -6.27
CA MET A 152 12.21 16.19 -6.92
C MET A 152 11.25 15.74 -8.02
N ALA A 153 11.61 14.70 -8.78
CA ALA A 153 10.72 14.10 -9.79
C ALA A 153 9.47 13.49 -9.13
N MET A 154 9.64 12.77 -8.01
CA MET A 154 8.53 12.23 -7.22
C MET A 154 7.58 13.33 -6.74
N ALA A 155 8.13 14.41 -6.19
CA ALA A 155 7.35 15.54 -5.68
C ALA A 155 6.50 16.18 -6.80
N ARG A 156 7.13 16.51 -7.93
CA ARG A 156 6.44 17.08 -9.10
C ARG A 156 5.35 16.17 -9.63
N ALA A 157 5.59 14.88 -9.70
CA ALA A 157 4.61 13.91 -10.17
C ALA A 157 3.41 13.83 -9.23
N PHE A 158 3.64 13.77 -7.91
CA PHE A 158 2.58 13.76 -6.91
C PHE A 158 1.71 15.02 -6.95
N GLU A 159 2.32 16.20 -7.06
CA GLU A 159 1.62 17.50 -7.08
C GLU A 159 0.78 17.70 -8.34
N ASN A 160 1.30 17.30 -9.50
CA ASN A 160 0.66 17.55 -10.80
C ASN A 160 -0.33 16.45 -11.22
N TYR A 161 -0.34 15.29 -10.56
CA TYR A 161 -1.23 14.21 -10.93
C TYR A 161 -2.66 14.45 -10.44
N THR A 162 -3.63 14.18 -11.32
CA THR A 162 -5.06 14.26 -10.99
C THR A 162 -5.60 12.85 -10.78
N GLY A 163 -6.11 12.57 -9.58
CA GLY A 163 -6.63 11.26 -9.20
C GLY A 163 -6.81 11.17 -7.68
N ASP A 164 -7.15 9.98 -7.20
CA ASP A 164 -7.20 9.70 -5.76
C ASP A 164 -5.77 9.56 -5.17
N LEU A 165 -5.68 9.36 -3.86
CA LEU A 165 -4.40 9.27 -3.16
C LEU A 165 -3.52 8.15 -3.71
N ALA A 166 -4.10 6.98 -4.06
CA ALA A 166 -3.37 5.86 -4.63
C ALA A 166 -2.75 6.21 -5.99
N ASP A 167 -3.51 6.89 -6.87
CA ASP A 167 -3.03 7.30 -8.19
C ASP A 167 -1.88 8.31 -8.09
N LYS A 168 -2.02 9.30 -7.19
CA LYS A 168 -0.99 10.32 -6.96
C LYS A 168 0.31 9.71 -6.39
N MET A 169 0.18 8.82 -5.41
CA MET A 169 1.35 8.12 -4.85
C MET A 169 1.99 7.17 -5.87
N MET A 170 1.16 6.52 -6.71
CA MET A 170 1.67 5.67 -7.80
C MET A 170 2.46 6.48 -8.81
N ALA A 171 1.97 7.66 -9.20
CA ALA A 171 2.67 8.58 -10.10
C ALA A 171 4.03 9.01 -9.53
N ALA A 172 4.13 9.26 -8.22
CA ALA A 172 5.40 9.54 -7.56
C ALA A 172 6.39 8.38 -7.66
N LEU A 173 5.94 7.13 -7.42
CA LEU A 173 6.81 5.96 -7.55
C LEU A 173 7.23 5.72 -9.01
N GLU A 174 6.34 5.90 -9.98
CA GLU A 174 6.65 5.79 -11.40
C GLU A 174 7.67 6.85 -11.84
N ALA A 175 7.56 8.07 -11.31
CA ALA A 175 8.53 9.14 -11.59
C ALA A 175 9.92 8.81 -11.03
N ALA A 176 10.00 8.25 -9.81
CA ALA A 176 11.26 7.78 -9.25
C ALA A 176 11.92 6.72 -10.14
N GLU A 177 11.15 5.74 -10.58
CA GLU A 177 11.63 4.66 -11.47
C GLU A 177 12.13 5.21 -12.81
N ASN A 178 11.43 6.20 -13.40
CA ASN A 178 11.82 6.84 -14.65
C ASN A 178 13.09 7.69 -14.54
N GLU A 179 13.41 8.20 -13.35
CA GLU A 179 14.67 8.91 -13.04
C GLU A 179 15.84 7.96 -12.72
N GLY A 180 15.66 6.65 -12.91
CA GLY A 180 16.68 5.63 -12.67
C GLY A 180 16.45 4.81 -11.39
N GLY A 181 15.71 5.35 -10.41
CA GLY A 181 15.35 4.63 -9.18
C GLY A 181 16.53 4.20 -8.32
N ASP A 182 16.40 3.02 -7.70
CA ASP A 182 17.43 2.39 -6.89
C ASP A 182 18.59 1.89 -7.77
N ILE A 183 19.82 2.35 -7.52
CA ILE A 183 21.02 2.00 -8.31
C ILE A 183 21.27 0.49 -8.41
N ARG A 184 20.80 -0.29 -7.46
CA ARG A 184 20.95 -1.76 -7.45
C ARG A 184 19.88 -2.45 -8.30
N GLY A 185 18.83 -1.75 -8.71
CA GLY A 185 17.65 -2.26 -9.41
C GLY A 185 16.41 -2.28 -8.54
N LYS A 186 15.48 -3.20 -8.81
CA LYS A 186 14.14 -3.24 -8.24
C LYS A 186 13.78 -4.66 -7.81
N GLN A 187 13.05 -4.79 -6.70
CA GLN A 187 12.67 -6.12 -6.18
C GLN A 187 11.27 -6.14 -5.58
N SER A 188 10.92 -5.20 -4.71
CA SER A 188 9.64 -5.21 -4.01
C SER A 188 9.00 -3.83 -3.97
N ALA A 189 7.69 -3.77 -3.76
CA ALA A 189 6.94 -2.53 -3.57
C ALA A 189 5.74 -2.75 -2.66
N ALA A 190 5.24 -1.68 -2.06
CA ALA A 190 4.02 -1.72 -1.27
C ALA A 190 3.28 -0.39 -1.30
N MET A 191 1.98 -0.45 -1.06
CA MET A 191 1.13 0.71 -0.82
C MET A 191 0.12 0.38 0.27
N VAL A 192 0.08 1.22 1.31
CA VAL A 192 -0.89 1.13 2.40
C VAL A 192 -1.64 2.45 2.47
N ILE A 193 -2.97 2.39 2.46
CA ILE A 193 -3.86 3.56 2.63
C ILE A 193 -4.90 3.23 3.68
N MET A 194 -5.04 4.13 4.66
CA MET A 194 -6.03 4.06 5.72
C MET A 194 -7.11 5.12 5.54
N SER A 195 -8.31 4.80 6.03
CA SER A 195 -9.49 5.66 5.96
C SER A 195 -9.29 6.98 6.72
N GLY A 196 -9.78 8.09 6.17
CA GLY A 196 -9.90 9.36 6.87
C GLY A 196 -10.99 9.39 7.95
N ASN A 197 -11.89 8.40 7.95
CA ASN A 197 -12.97 8.26 8.94
C ASN A 197 -12.72 7.01 9.77
N PRO A 198 -11.90 7.08 10.83
CA PRO A 198 -11.52 5.92 11.62
C PRO A 198 -12.71 5.34 12.38
N THR A 199 -12.88 4.03 12.31
CA THR A 199 -13.86 3.27 13.10
C THR A 199 -13.25 2.68 14.37
N GLY A 200 -11.92 2.74 14.52
CA GLY A 200 -11.15 2.08 15.55
C GLY A 200 -10.93 0.59 15.30
N VAL A 201 -11.41 0.07 14.17
CA VAL A 201 -11.25 -1.33 13.78
C VAL A 201 -10.34 -1.39 12.56
N ASN A 202 -9.10 -1.83 12.75
CA ASN A 202 -8.03 -1.74 11.75
C ASN A 202 -8.43 -2.29 10.36
N TRP A 203 -9.07 -3.46 10.30
CA TRP A 203 -9.45 -4.06 9.01
C TRP A 203 -10.56 -3.29 8.29
N LYS A 204 -11.45 -2.57 9.01
CA LYS A 204 -12.47 -1.67 8.42
C LYS A 204 -11.84 -0.38 7.92
N ASP A 205 -10.82 0.09 8.63
CA ASP A 205 -10.14 1.34 8.35
C ASP A 205 -9.09 1.20 7.24
N THR A 206 -8.68 -0.04 6.92
CA THR A 206 -7.76 -0.33 5.82
C THR A 206 -8.46 -0.21 4.48
N LYS A 207 -8.16 0.86 3.74
CA LYS A 207 -8.67 1.09 2.38
C LYS A 207 -7.90 0.28 1.34
N MET A 208 -6.58 0.21 1.50
CA MET A 208 -5.68 -0.52 0.62
C MET A 208 -4.47 -1.02 1.42
N ASN A 209 -4.08 -2.27 1.19
CA ASN A 209 -2.83 -2.83 1.68
C ASN A 209 -2.35 -3.83 0.63
N LEU A 210 -1.52 -3.34 -0.29
CA LEU A 210 -1.01 -4.12 -1.41
C LEU A 210 0.50 -4.24 -1.29
N ARG A 211 1.01 -5.46 -1.49
CA ARG A 211 2.43 -5.76 -1.34
C ARG A 211 2.88 -6.67 -2.46
N ILE A 212 4.01 -6.33 -3.04
CA ILE A 212 4.79 -7.15 -3.95
C ILE A 212 6.07 -7.51 -3.22
N GLU A 213 6.21 -8.74 -2.79
CA GLU A 213 7.32 -9.19 -1.95
C GLU A 213 8.61 -9.38 -2.77
N ASP A 214 8.47 -9.87 -4.01
CA ASP A 214 9.58 -10.13 -4.93
C ASP A 214 9.07 -10.17 -6.37
N HIS A 215 9.53 -9.26 -7.23
CA HIS A 215 9.14 -9.19 -8.63
C HIS A 215 10.16 -8.36 -9.44
N PRO A 216 10.51 -8.73 -10.68
CA PRO A 216 11.45 -7.95 -11.50
C PRO A 216 10.94 -6.56 -11.92
N ASN A 217 9.62 -6.33 -11.87
CA ASN A 217 8.99 -5.04 -12.17
C ASN A 217 7.91 -4.72 -11.11
N PRO A 218 8.29 -4.43 -9.83
CA PRO A 218 7.35 -4.34 -8.72
C PRO A 218 6.39 -3.14 -8.87
N ILE A 219 6.83 -2.02 -9.47
CA ILE A 219 6.00 -0.84 -9.70
C ILE A 219 4.88 -1.13 -10.71
N LYS A 220 5.20 -1.80 -11.83
CA LYS A 220 4.20 -2.21 -12.82
C LYS A 220 3.19 -3.19 -12.21
N GLU A 221 3.68 -4.11 -11.39
CA GLU A 221 2.85 -5.09 -10.71
C GLU A 221 1.96 -4.44 -9.63
N LEU A 222 2.48 -3.50 -8.85
CA LEU A 222 1.69 -2.72 -7.89
C LEU A 222 0.55 -1.97 -8.59
N LYS A 223 0.82 -1.32 -9.72
CA LYS A 223 -0.20 -0.65 -10.54
C LYS A 223 -1.28 -1.62 -11.02
N ARG A 224 -0.89 -2.83 -11.44
CA ARG A 224 -1.84 -3.89 -11.81
C ARG A 224 -2.70 -4.31 -10.63
N LEU A 225 -2.11 -4.51 -9.44
CA LEU A 225 -2.84 -4.88 -8.23
C LEU A 225 -3.79 -3.77 -7.75
N ILE A 226 -3.44 -2.49 -7.89
CA ILE A 226 -4.33 -1.35 -7.59
C ILE A 226 -5.59 -1.44 -8.47
N ARG A 227 -5.42 -1.70 -9.77
CA ARG A 227 -6.54 -1.87 -10.72
C ARG A 227 -7.46 -3.03 -10.30
N ILE A 228 -6.88 -4.17 -9.97
CA ILE A 228 -7.62 -5.35 -9.49
C ILE A 228 -8.33 -5.05 -8.17
N HIS A 229 -7.65 -4.43 -7.22
CA HIS A 229 -8.24 -4.04 -5.94
C HIS A 229 -9.50 -3.18 -6.13
N ARG A 230 -9.46 -2.19 -7.04
CA ARG A 230 -10.63 -1.38 -7.40
C ARG A 230 -11.76 -2.21 -8.00
N ALA A 231 -11.43 -3.17 -8.87
CA ALA A 231 -12.44 -4.08 -9.41
C ALA A 231 -13.19 -4.83 -8.31
N TYR A 232 -12.46 -5.40 -7.35
CA TYR A 232 -13.06 -6.12 -6.23
C TYR A 232 -13.79 -5.20 -5.24
N GLN A 233 -13.35 -3.94 -5.06
CA GLN A 233 -14.11 -2.96 -4.28
C GLN A 233 -15.49 -2.69 -4.92
N HIS A 234 -15.57 -2.59 -6.26
CA HIS A 234 -16.83 -2.44 -6.97
C HIS A 234 -17.67 -3.72 -6.91
N ALA A 235 -17.06 -4.90 -7.06
CA ALA A 235 -17.76 -6.17 -6.91
C ALA A 235 -18.41 -6.32 -5.53
N ASN A 236 -17.66 -6.06 -4.46
CA ASN A 236 -18.17 -6.10 -3.08
C ASN A 236 -19.33 -5.10 -2.83
N LYS A 237 -19.28 -3.92 -3.48
CA LYS A 237 -20.42 -2.97 -3.45
C LYS A 237 -21.63 -3.52 -4.21
N GLY A 238 -21.39 -4.22 -5.31
CA GLY A 238 -22.44 -4.92 -6.05
C GLY A 238 -23.15 -5.94 -5.17
N ASP A 239 -22.39 -6.80 -4.47
CA ASP A 239 -22.92 -7.78 -3.52
C ASP A 239 -23.75 -7.10 -2.42
N TYR A 240 -23.23 -6.03 -1.82
CA TYR A 240 -23.95 -5.26 -0.80
C TYR A 240 -25.29 -4.69 -1.33
N TYR A 241 -25.32 -4.17 -2.57
CA TYR A 241 -26.55 -3.68 -3.16
C TYR A 241 -27.54 -4.80 -3.50
N LEU A 242 -27.07 -6.00 -3.83
CA LEU A 242 -27.96 -7.18 -3.98
C LEU A 242 -28.62 -7.54 -2.65
N GLU A 243 -27.88 -7.56 -1.55
CA GLU A 243 -28.44 -7.82 -0.21
C GLU A 243 -29.52 -6.81 0.16
N LEU A 244 -29.38 -5.55 -0.27
CA LEU A 244 -30.38 -4.49 -0.09
C LEU A 244 -31.52 -4.52 -1.13
N ASN A 245 -31.54 -5.50 -2.04
CA ASN A 245 -32.48 -5.60 -3.18
C ASN A 245 -32.44 -4.35 -4.11
N GLN A 246 -31.28 -3.69 -4.19
CA GLN A 246 -31.03 -2.52 -5.04
C GLN A 246 -30.35 -2.94 -6.35
N ILE A 247 -31.07 -3.69 -7.20
CA ILE A 247 -30.51 -4.38 -8.37
C ILE A 247 -29.82 -3.41 -9.35
N ASP A 248 -30.41 -2.22 -9.61
CA ASP A 248 -29.81 -1.23 -10.53
C ASP A 248 -28.46 -0.72 -10.05
N ASN A 249 -28.33 -0.49 -8.74
CA ASN A 249 -27.05 -0.10 -8.14
C ASN A 249 -26.03 -1.25 -8.25
N ALA A 250 -26.46 -2.48 -8.01
CA ALA A 250 -25.61 -3.66 -8.17
C ALA A 250 -25.10 -3.81 -9.62
N ILE A 251 -25.97 -3.68 -10.61
CA ILE A 251 -25.60 -3.72 -12.04
C ILE A 251 -24.54 -2.67 -12.36
N ASN A 252 -24.73 -1.43 -11.89
CA ASN A 252 -23.76 -0.34 -12.10
C ASN A 252 -22.39 -0.69 -11.50
N GLU A 253 -22.36 -1.21 -10.28
CA GLU A 253 -21.11 -1.54 -9.60
C GLU A 253 -20.42 -2.75 -10.24
N TYR A 254 -21.12 -3.82 -10.61
CA TYR A 254 -20.53 -4.96 -11.33
C TYR A 254 -20.03 -4.58 -12.72
N THR A 255 -20.70 -3.65 -13.41
CA THR A 255 -20.23 -3.11 -14.70
C THR A 255 -18.87 -2.44 -14.52
N LYS A 256 -18.71 -1.59 -13.50
CA LYS A 256 -17.40 -0.97 -13.17
C LYS A 256 -16.36 -2.03 -12.81
N ALA A 257 -16.72 -3.03 -12.00
CA ALA A 257 -15.82 -4.11 -11.65
C ALA A 257 -15.24 -4.80 -12.89
N SER A 258 -16.10 -5.16 -13.84
CA SER A 258 -15.71 -5.78 -15.11
C SER A 258 -14.84 -4.87 -15.99
N GLN A 259 -15.07 -3.55 -15.96
CA GLN A 259 -14.24 -2.59 -16.69
C GLN A 259 -12.85 -2.45 -16.09
N TYR A 260 -12.73 -2.50 -14.75
CA TYR A 260 -11.43 -2.44 -14.08
C TYR A 260 -10.59 -3.71 -14.28
N TYR A 261 -11.22 -4.89 -14.36
CA TYR A 261 -10.52 -6.17 -14.53
C TYR A 261 -11.23 -7.11 -15.51
N PRO A 262 -11.23 -6.77 -16.81
CA PRO A 262 -11.91 -7.55 -17.84
C PRO A 262 -11.35 -8.95 -18.05
N GLU A 263 -10.10 -9.20 -17.61
CA GLU A 263 -9.44 -10.50 -17.71
C GLU A 263 -10.00 -11.55 -16.72
N ASN A 264 -10.86 -11.14 -15.77
CA ASN A 264 -11.48 -12.07 -14.84
C ASN A 264 -12.96 -12.31 -15.22
N PRO A 265 -13.31 -13.48 -15.78
CA PRO A 265 -14.69 -13.79 -16.22
C PRO A 265 -15.69 -13.87 -15.06
N GLU A 266 -15.25 -13.96 -13.82
CA GLU A 266 -16.13 -13.98 -12.66
C GLU A 266 -16.84 -12.64 -12.44
N LEU A 267 -16.19 -11.52 -12.74
CA LEU A 267 -16.78 -10.19 -12.54
C LEU A 267 -17.96 -9.94 -13.48
N PRO A 268 -17.87 -10.14 -14.82
CA PRO A 268 -19.04 -10.07 -15.68
C PRO A 268 -20.06 -11.17 -15.41
N TYR A 269 -19.66 -12.32 -14.87
CA TYR A 269 -20.61 -13.35 -14.46
C TYR A 269 -21.61 -12.84 -13.41
N TRP A 270 -21.14 -12.15 -12.37
CA TRP A 270 -22.04 -11.58 -11.36
C TRP A 270 -22.91 -10.46 -11.91
N LEU A 271 -22.41 -9.69 -12.90
CA LEU A 271 -23.25 -8.77 -13.66
C LEU A 271 -24.40 -9.51 -14.38
N ALA A 272 -24.11 -10.63 -15.04
CA ALA A 272 -25.13 -11.42 -15.73
C ALA A 272 -26.18 -12.01 -14.76
N VAL A 273 -25.75 -12.44 -13.57
CA VAL A 273 -26.64 -12.88 -12.48
C VAL A 273 -27.56 -11.73 -12.03
N ALA A 274 -27.02 -10.54 -11.80
CA ALA A 274 -27.80 -9.37 -11.40
C ALA A 274 -28.82 -8.95 -12.49
N LEU A 275 -28.42 -8.96 -13.77
CA LEU A 275 -29.34 -8.73 -14.91
C LEU A 275 -30.46 -9.76 -14.98
N ALA A 276 -30.13 -11.05 -14.79
CA ALA A 276 -31.13 -12.12 -14.80
C ALA A 276 -32.12 -11.95 -13.63
N ASN A 277 -31.67 -11.59 -12.44
CA ASN A 277 -32.54 -11.29 -11.29
C ASN A 277 -33.49 -10.11 -11.56
N LYS A 278 -33.08 -9.15 -12.40
CA LYS A 278 -33.92 -8.04 -12.86
C LYS A 278 -34.84 -8.40 -14.03
N ASN A 279 -34.84 -9.64 -14.45
CA ASN A 279 -35.57 -10.13 -15.64
C ASN A 279 -35.07 -9.52 -16.99
N LEU A 280 -33.85 -9.00 -17.00
CA LEU A 280 -33.15 -8.49 -18.20
C LEU A 280 -32.39 -9.64 -18.89
N ILE A 281 -33.17 -10.69 -19.27
CA ILE A 281 -32.59 -11.96 -19.75
C ILE A 281 -31.84 -11.77 -21.07
N SER A 282 -32.38 -10.94 -21.98
CA SER A 282 -31.73 -10.63 -23.26
C SER A 282 -30.34 -10.06 -23.12
N ASP A 283 -30.11 -9.25 -22.06
CA ASP A 283 -28.80 -8.62 -21.78
C ASP A 283 -27.85 -9.57 -21.03
N ALA A 284 -28.40 -10.45 -20.19
CA ALA A 284 -27.65 -11.44 -19.44
C ALA A 284 -27.08 -12.57 -20.32
N LEU A 285 -27.85 -13.07 -21.30
CA LEU A 285 -27.47 -14.26 -22.09
C LEU A 285 -26.14 -14.11 -22.85
N PRO A 286 -25.84 -13.00 -23.54
CA PRO A 286 -24.52 -12.81 -24.19
C PRO A 286 -23.37 -12.85 -23.22
N ILE A 287 -23.54 -12.32 -22.00
CA ILE A 287 -22.51 -12.31 -20.96
C ILE A 287 -22.31 -13.74 -20.44
N PHE A 288 -23.38 -14.48 -20.10
CA PHE A 288 -23.27 -15.89 -19.72
C PHE A 288 -22.55 -16.71 -20.77
N LYS A 289 -22.86 -16.50 -22.06
CA LYS A 289 -22.19 -17.19 -23.16
C LYS A 289 -20.66 -16.95 -23.14
N SER A 290 -20.24 -15.70 -23.07
CA SER A 290 -18.82 -15.34 -23.03
C SER A 290 -18.12 -15.96 -21.82
N VAL A 291 -18.64 -15.74 -20.61
CA VAL A 291 -18.01 -16.21 -19.38
C VAL A 291 -17.98 -17.72 -19.25
N PHE A 292 -18.95 -18.44 -19.81
CA PHE A 292 -18.97 -19.91 -19.81
C PHE A 292 -17.95 -20.50 -20.79
N GLN A 293 -17.65 -19.79 -21.89
CA GLN A 293 -16.59 -20.18 -22.82
C GLN A 293 -15.21 -20.01 -22.17
N GLU A 294 -15.01 -18.91 -21.42
CA GLU A 294 -13.75 -18.63 -20.75
C GLU A 294 -13.54 -19.49 -19.51
N ASN A 295 -14.60 -19.72 -18.72
CA ASN A 295 -14.56 -20.54 -17.51
C ASN A 295 -15.80 -21.46 -17.39
N PRO A 296 -15.72 -22.69 -17.91
CA PRO A 296 -16.83 -23.65 -17.85
C PRO A 296 -17.30 -24.02 -16.43
N ASN A 297 -16.51 -23.74 -15.40
CA ASN A 297 -16.92 -23.98 -14.02
C ASN A 297 -17.99 -23.01 -13.55
N LEU A 298 -18.05 -21.78 -14.10
CA LEU A 298 -19.11 -20.83 -13.83
C LEU A 298 -20.46 -21.37 -14.33
N LYS A 299 -20.49 -22.04 -15.49
CA LYS A 299 -21.69 -22.73 -15.98
C LYS A 299 -22.18 -23.81 -15.01
N LYS A 300 -21.25 -24.64 -14.47
CA LYS A 300 -21.58 -25.69 -13.48
C LYS A 300 -22.05 -25.09 -12.14
N MET A 301 -21.59 -23.89 -11.79
CA MET A 301 -21.96 -23.18 -10.57
C MET A 301 -23.38 -22.60 -10.67
N THR A 302 -23.80 -22.13 -11.84
CA THR A 302 -25.07 -21.37 -12.05
C THR A 302 -26.29 -22.02 -11.43
N PRO A 303 -26.59 -23.32 -11.62
CA PRO A 303 -27.78 -23.95 -10.99
C PRO A 303 -27.73 -23.96 -9.46
N ARG A 304 -26.50 -23.93 -8.87
CA ARG A 304 -26.32 -23.94 -7.42
C ARG A 304 -26.75 -22.61 -6.78
N LEU A 305 -26.69 -21.49 -7.52
CA LEU A 305 -27.08 -20.17 -7.04
C LEU A 305 -28.58 -20.08 -6.75
N ILE A 306 -29.42 -20.85 -7.46
CA ILE A 306 -30.86 -20.89 -7.21
C ILE A 306 -31.15 -21.44 -5.82
N LYS A 307 -30.49 -22.54 -5.45
CA LYS A 307 -30.65 -23.15 -4.11
C LYS A 307 -30.37 -22.19 -2.98
N ASN A 308 -29.44 -21.26 -3.17
CA ASN A 308 -29.01 -20.30 -2.16
C ASN A 308 -29.71 -18.93 -2.30
N GLY A 309 -30.66 -18.79 -3.23
CA GLY A 309 -31.40 -17.52 -3.45
C GLY A 309 -30.58 -16.41 -4.10
N LEU A 310 -29.39 -16.70 -4.62
CA LEU A 310 -28.53 -15.72 -5.29
C LEU A 310 -28.95 -15.50 -6.77
N LEU A 311 -29.63 -16.48 -7.38
CA LEU A 311 -30.23 -16.39 -8.70
C LEU A 311 -31.71 -16.72 -8.60
N ILE A 312 -32.57 -15.75 -8.84
CA ILE A 312 -34.02 -15.83 -8.65
C ILE A 312 -34.70 -15.82 -10.03
N ILE A 313 -34.77 -16.98 -10.66
CA ILE A 313 -35.32 -17.18 -12.01
C ILE A 313 -36.15 -18.48 -12.05
N ASP A 314 -37.04 -18.60 -13.04
CA ASP A 314 -37.77 -19.84 -13.30
C ASP A 314 -36.92 -20.87 -14.07
N GLU A 315 -37.38 -22.11 -14.12
CA GLU A 315 -36.69 -23.21 -14.80
C GLU A 315 -36.52 -22.99 -16.31
N LYS A 316 -37.44 -22.29 -16.95
CA LYS A 316 -37.37 -21.97 -18.38
C LYS A 316 -36.24 -21.01 -18.68
N VAL A 317 -36.05 -20.01 -17.82
CA VAL A 317 -34.92 -19.07 -17.92
C VAL A 317 -33.60 -19.76 -17.60
N LEU A 318 -33.56 -20.60 -16.55
CA LEU A 318 -32.38 -21.38 -16.26
C LEU A 318 -31.94 -22.21 -17.48
N ASN A 319 -32.89 -22.92 -18.11
CA ASN A 319 -32.58 -23.72 -19.29
C ASN A 319 -32.02 -22.89 -20.44
N LYS A 320 -32.52 -21.66 -20.67
CA LYS A 320 -31.96 -20.74 -21.66
C LYS A 320 -30.50 -20.33 -21.33
N ILE A 321 -30.20 -20.06 -20.06
CA ILE A 321 -28.86 -19.74 -19.61
C ILE A 321 -27.92 -20.94 -19.79
N MET A 322 -28.38 -22.12 -19.42
CA MET A 322 -27.57 -23.35 -19.51
C MET A 322 -27.31 -23.83 -20.95
N MET A 323 -28.09 -23.33 -21.93
CA MET A 323 -27.84 -23.56 -23.35
C MET A 323 -26.73 -22.68 -23.96
N GLN A 324 -26.27 -21.64 -23.23
CA GLN A 324 -25.15 -20.81 -23.67
C GLN A 324 -23.83 -21.58 -23.47
#